data_3e0be4dcf32f6190001d943aa29ece5d
#
_entry.id   3e0be4dcf32f6190001d943aa29ece5d
#
_cell.length_a   1.000
_cell.length_b   1.000
_cell.length_c   1.000
_cell.angle_alpha   90.00
_cell.angle_beta   90.00
_cell.angle_gamma   90.00
#
_symmetry.space_group_name_H-M   'P 1'
#
loop_
_entity.id
_entity.type
_entity.pdbx_description
1 polymer ?
#
loop_
_entity_poly.entity_id
_entity_poly.type
_entity_poly.pdbx_seq_one_letter_code
_entity_poly.pdbx_strand_id
1 'polypeptide(L)'
;MELIINNVKLEGDLMDADFMEKFETAMIKMRDTAQQKRSENFPTAAANYRAQCEVVNTCFDEIFGAGTAVKLFGGKMNVMEHLKAIEKVREWAAGERKTLNDFTNRYTQRQQNAVRNMQTAQFVSQKHGKGKKH
;
A
#
# COMPACT_ATOMS: atom_id res chain seq x y z
N MET A 1 -3.62 9.31 5.10
CA MET A 1 -4.61 9.49 4.02
C MET A 1 -5.75 8.50 4.22
N GLU A 2 -6.98 8.97 4.16
CA GLU A 2 -8.14 8.11 4.31
C GLU A 2 -8.46 7.37 3.01
N LEU A 3 -8.94 6.15 3.13
CA LEU A 3 -9.42 5.39 2.00
C LEU A 3 -10.95 5.35 2.05
N ILE A 4 -11.58 5.99 1.07
CA ILE A 4 -13.03 6.02 0.94
C ILE A 4 -13.40 5.49 -0.43
N ILE A 5 -14.21 4.44 -0.47
CA ILE A 5 -14.67 3.80 -1.70
C ILE A 5 -16.18 3.67 -1.62
N ASN A 6 -16.89 4.16 -2.63
CA ASN A 6 -18.36 4.10 -2.68
C ASN A 6 -19.01 4.66 -1.41
N ASN A 7 -18.46 5.78 -0.90
CA ASN A 7 -18.90 6.44 0.32
C ASN A 7 -18.71 5.60 1.60
N VAL A 8 -17.92 4.55 1.53
CA VAL A 8 -17.58 3.71 2.68
C VAL A 8 -16.15 4.01 3.08
N LYS A 9 -15.94 4.39 4.33
CA LYS A 9 -14.61 4.63 4.88
C LYS A 9 -14.02 3.30 5.31
N LEU A 10 -12.84 2.98 4.77
CA LEU A 10 -12.12 1.76 5.10
C LEU A 10 -11.00 2.07 6.09
N GLU A 11 -10.87 1.25 7.11
CA GLU A 11 -9.90 1.44 8.18
C GLU A 11 -8.70 0.52 7.96
N GLY A 12 -7.51 1.12 7.98
CA GLY A 12 -6.28 0.34 7.89
C GLY A 12 -5.08 1.26 7.97
N ASP A 13 -4.02 0.76 8.57
CA ASP A 13 -2.77 1.51 8.73
C ASP A 13 -1.64 0.74 8.05
N LEU A 14 -1.28 1.19 6.85
CA LEU A 14 -0.21 0.56 6.06
C LEU A 14 1.18 0.79 6.66
N MET A 15 1.29 1.63 7.68
CA MET A 15 2.54 1.82 8.41
C MET A 15 2.71 0.78 9.52
N ASP A 16 1.64 0.07 9.87
CA ASP A 16 1.69 -1.02 10.84
C ASP A 16 2.08 -2.31 10.13
N ALA A 17 3.14 -2.96 10.63
CA ALA A 17 3.69 -4.16 9.98
C ALA A 17 2.68 -5.29 9.89
N ASP A 18 1.86 -5.50 10.91
CA ASP A 18 0.88 -6.58 10.91
C ASP A 18 -0.22 -6.33 9.88
N PHE A 19 -0.69 -5.09 9.78
CA PHE A 19 -1.66 -4.74 8.74
C PHE A 19 -1.05 -4.86 7.36
N MET A 20 0.19 -4.38 7.19
CA MET A 20 0.88 -4.45 5.90
C MET A 20 1.08 -5.90 5.44
N GLU A 21 1.41 -6.80 6.36
CA GLU A 21 1.54 -8.22 6.04
C GLU A 21 0.23 -8.80 5.52
N LYS A 22 -0.87 -8.50 6.22
CA LYS A 22 -2.20 -8.94 5.81
C LYS A 22 -2.57 -8.36 4.44
N PHE A 23 -2.28 -7.09 4.23
CA PHE A 23 -2.54 -6.40 2.97
C PHE A 23 -1.75 -7.04 1.82
N GLU A 24 -0.45 -7.25 2.00
CA GLU A 24 0.40 -7.84 0.97
C GLU A 24 -0.05 -9.27 0.64
N THR A 25 -0.33 -10.07 1.66
CA THR A 25 -0.78 -11.44 1.46
C THR A 25 -2.07 -11.49 0.65
N ALA A 26 -3.04 -10.64 0.99
CA ALA A 26 -4.32 -10.59 0.28
C ALA A 26 -4.16 -10.11 -1.15
N MET A 27 -3.31 -9.10 -1.39
CA MET A 27 -3.09 -8.58 -2.73
C MET A 27 -2.38 -9.59 -3.64
N ILE A 28 -1.40 -10.32 -3.11
CA ILE A 28 -0.71 -11.37 -3.85
C ILE A 28 -1.68 -12.50 -4.19
N LYS A 29 -2.46 -12.94 -3.22
CA LYS A 29 -3.47 -13.98 -3.43
C LYS A 29 -4.49 -13.56 -4.49
N MET A 30 -4.94 -12.31 -4.42
CA MET A 30 -5.88 -11.78 -5.41
C MET A 30 -5.26 -11.82 -6.81
N ARG A 31 -4.02 -11.38 -6.96
CA ARG A 31 -3.32 -11.39 -8.24
C ARG A 31 -3.24 -12.82 -8.80
N ASP A 32 -2.81 -13.77 -7.98
CA ASP A 32 -2.63 -15.15 -8.41
C ASP A 32 -3.96 -15.80 -8.77
N THR A 33 -4.99 -15.58 -7.95
CA THR A 33 -6.33 -16.11 -8.22
C THR A 33 -6.92 -15.49 -9.48
N ALA A 34 -6.72 -14.17 -9.70
CA ALA A 34 -7.21 -13.52 -10.89
C ALA A 34 -6.56 -14.07 -12.16
N GLN A 35 -5.25 -14.35 -12.11
CA GLN A 35 -4.56 -14.97 -13.24
C GLN A 35 -5.09 -16.37 -13.51
N GLN A 36 -5.32 -17.16 -12.47
CA GLN A 36 -5.88 -18.49 -12.60
C GLN A 36 -7.28 -18.46 -13.22
N LYS A 37 -8.12 -17.52 -12.79
CA LYS A 37 -9.47 -17.36 -13.34
C LYS A 37 -9.44 -16.95 -14.80
N ARG A 38 -8.48 -16.11 -15.22
CA ARG A 38 -8.36 -15.69 -16.61
C ARG A 38 -8.01 -16.84 -17.55
N SER A 39 -7.35 -17.89 -17.04
CA SER A 39 -7.01 -19.07 -17.84
C SER A 39 -8.14 -20.09 -17.91
N GLU A 40 -9.22 -19.91 -17.15
CA GLU A 40 -10.36 -20.79 -17.19
C GLU A 40 -11.30 -20.47 -18.34
N ASN A 41 -11.95 -21.50 -18.89
CA ASN A 41 -12.99 -21.31 -19.90
C ASN A 41 -14.34 -21.17 -19.19
N PHE A 42 -14.90 -19.98 -19.26
CA PHE A 42 -16.22 -19.73 -18.70
C PHE A 42 -17.29 -19.93 -19.75
N PRO A 43 -18.42 -20.56 -19.38
CA PRO A 43 -19.52 -20.80 -20.33
C PRO A 43 -20.19 -19.52 -20.81
N THR A 44 -20.12 -18.46 -20.00
CA THR A 44 -20.73 -17.16 -20.35
C THR A 44 -19.86 -16.01 -19.85
N ALA A 45 -20.06 -14.83 -20.44
CA ALA A 45 -19.42 -13.62 -19.93
C ALA A 45 -19.85 -13.31 -18.50
N ALA A 46 -21.12 -13.57 -18.18
CA ALA A 46 -21.64 -13.33 -16.83
C ALA A 46 -20.89 -14.18 -15.80
N ALA A 47 -20.63 -15.44 -16.10
CA ALA A 47 -19.87 -16.33 -15.21
C ALA A 47 -18.46 -15.80 -14.98
N ASN A 48 -17.82 -15.31 -16.02
CA ASN A 48 -16.50 -14.70 -15.93
C ASN A 48 -16.53 -13.44 -15.07
N TYR A 49 -17.49 -12.57 -15.27
CA TYR A 49 -17.62 -11.32 -14.50
C TYR A 49 -17.84 -11.62 -13.02
N ARG A 50 -18.71 -12.62 -12.70
CA ARG A 50 -18.94 -13.02 -11.30
C ARG A 50 -17.66 -13.54 -10.67
N ALA A 51 -16.91 -14.35 -11.38
CA ALA A 51 -15.66 -14.89 -10.87
C ALA A 51 -14.66 -13.78 -10.53
N GLN A 52 -14.54 -12.78 -11.40
CA GLN A 52 -13.66 -11.63 -11.15
C GLN A 52 -14.14 -10.79 -9.97
N CYS A 53 -15.44 -10.56 -9.86
CA CYS A 53 -15.99 -9.84 -8.72
C CYS A 53 -15.73 -10.58 -7.40
N GLU A 54 -15.89 -11.88 -7.39
CA GLU A 54 -15.66 -12.69 -6.19
C GLU A 54 -14.20 -12.64 -5.73
N VAL A 55 -13.26 -12.62 -6.67
CA VAL A 55 -11.83 -12.47 -6.35
C VAL A 55 -11.59 -11.15 -5.63
N VAL A 56 -12.16 -10.06 -6.13
CA VAL A 56 -12.04 -8.74 -5.51
C VAL A 56 -12.74 -8.71 -4.16
N ASN A 57 -13.94 -9.27 -4.06
CA ASN A 57 -14.69 -9.32 -2.80
C ASN A 57 -13.89 -10.02 -1.70
N THR A 58 -13.29 -11.15 -2.03
CA THR A 58 -12.47 -11.89 -1.08
C THR A 58 -11.29 -11.05 -0.61
N CYS A 59 -10.65 -10.34 -1.52
CA CYS A 59 -9.52 -9.47 -1.19
C CYS A 59 -9.94 -8.38 -0.19
N PHE A 60 -11.04 -7.69 -0.43
CA PHE A 60 -11.53 -6.67 0.48
C PHE A 60 -11.86 -7.23 1.86
N ASP A 61 -12.51 -8.37 1.90
CA ASP A 61 -12.88 -8.99 3.18
C ASP A 61 -11.64 -9.47 3.95
N GLU A 62 -10.62 -9.93 3.26
CA GLU A 62 -9.37 -10.34 3.92
C GLU A 62 -8.57 -9.16 4.46
N ILE A 63 -8.57 -8.03 3.76
CA ILE A 63 -7.81 -6.86 4.21
C ILE A 63 -8.56 -6.10 5.30
N PHE A 64 -9.83 -5.80 5.09
CA PHE A 64 -10.59 -4.86 5.92
C PHE A 64 -11.63 -5.52 6.83
N GLY A 65 -11.79 -6.83 6.72
CA GLY A 65 -12.69 -7.59 7.57
C GLY A 65 -13.90 -8.13 6.83
N ALA A 66 -14.46 -9.21 7.35
CA ALA A 66 -15.62 -9.85 6.76
C ALA A 66 -16.79 -8.86 6.61
N GLY A 67 -17.47 -8.92 5.49
CA GLY A 67 -18.61 -8.03 5.21
C GLY A 67 -18.23 -6.72 4.53
N THR A 68 -16.95 -6.44 4.35
CA THR A 68 -16.51 -5.21 3.68
C THR A 68 -17.03 -5.14 2.25
N ALA A 69 -16.88 -6.21 1.48
CA ALA A 69 -17.34 -6.24 0.10
C ALA A 69 -18.85 -5.97 -0.02
N VAL A 70 -19.64 -6.52 0.88
CA VAL A 70 -21.09 -6.28 0.90
C VAL A 70 -21.38 -4.80 1.15
N LYS A 71 -20.66 -4.17 2.04
CA LYS A 71 -20.82 -2.73 2.29
C LYS A 71 -20.46 -1.90 1.06
N LEU A 72 -19.42 -2.30 0.34
CA LEU A 72 -18.94 -1.56 -0.83
C LEU A 72 -19.87 -1.72 -2.03
N PHE A 73 -20.32 -2.92 -2.30
CA PHE A 73 -20.98 -3.25 -3.56
C PHE A 73 -22.45 -3.63 -3.40
N GLY A 74 -22.94 -3.80 -2.17
CA GLY A 74 -24.33 -4.16 -1.91
C GLY A 74 -24.76 -5.46 -2.54
N GLY A 75 -23.82 -6.40 -2.72
CA GLY A 75 -24.10 -7.68 -3.36
C GLY A 75 -24.17 -7.63 -4.88
N LYS A 76 -23.95 -6.47 -5.50
CA LYS A 76 -23.92 -6.35 -6.96
C LYS A 76 -22.61 -6.87 -7.51
N MET A 77 -22.70 -7.51 -8.67
CA MET A 77 -21.54 -8.10 -9.35
C MET A 77 -21.17 -7.32 -10.61
N ASN A 78 -20.94 -6.02 -10.45
CA ASN A 78 -20.49 -5.16 -11.54
C ASN A 78 -18.96 -5.21 -11.60
N VAL A 79 -18.41 -5.80 -12.66
CA VAL A 79 -16.98 -6.02 -12.76
C VAL A 79 -16.20 -4.71 -12.82
N MET A 80 -16.72 -3.72 -13.52
CA MET A 80 -16.02 -2.43 -13.65
C MET A 80 -15.94 -1.72 -12.30
N GLU A 81 -17.01 -1.73 -11.52
CA GLU A 81 -17.01 -1.12 -10.20
C GLU A 81 -16.04 -1.82 -9.25
N HIS A 82 -15.96 -3.15 -9.33
CA HIS A 82 -15.01 -3.92 -8.53
C HIS A 82 -13.57 -3.58 -8.90
N LEU A 83 -13.27 -3.50 -10.19
CA LEU A 83 -11.92 -3.17 -10.66
C LEU A 83 -11.53 -1.75 -10.29
N LYS A 84 -12.45 -0.80 -10.40
CA LYS A 84 -12.20 0.58 -9.98
C LYS A 84 -11.95 0.67 -8.48
N ALA A 85 -12.67 -0.10 -7.69
CA ALA A 85 -12.48 -0.11 -6.25
C ALA A 85 -11.08 -0.62 -5.87
N ILE A 86 -10.65 -1.71 -6.50
CA ILE A 86 -9.31 -2.25 -6.21
C ILE A 86 -8.21 -1.30 -6.68
N GLU A 87 -8.46 -0.56 -7.77
CA GLU A 87 -7.51 0.45 -8.24
C GLU A 87 -7.35 1.58 -7.21
N LYS A 88 -8.44 1.98 -6.56
CA LYS A 88 -8.35 2.97 -5.47
C LYS A 88 -7.53 2.47 -4.31
N VAL A 89 -7.62 1.18 -4.00
CA VAL A 89 -6.78 0.57 -2.96
C VAL A 89 -5.30 0.66 -3.35
N ARG A 90 -4.97 0.38 -4.62
CA ARG A 90 -3.60 0.48 -5.10
C ARG A 90 -3.07 1.92 -5.04
N GLU A 91 -3.89 2.88 -5.43
CA GLU A 91 -3.54 4.29 -5.35
C GLU A 91 -3.29 4.73 -3.91
N TRP A 92 -4.15 4.30 -3.00
CA TRP A 92 -3.98 4.57 -1.58
C TRP A 92 -2.66 3.99 -1.06
N ALA A 93 -2.38 2.74 -1.39
CA ALA A 93 -1.14 2.09 -0.95
C ALA A 93 0.09 2.79 -1.53
N ALA A 94 0.04 3.19 -2.80
CA ALA A 94 1.13 3.91 -3.44
C ALA A 94 1.36 5.27 -2.77
N GLY A 95 0.29 5.97 -2.42
CA GLY A 95 0.36 7.25 -1.72
C GLY A 95 0.98 7.12 -0.34
N GLU A 96 0.59 6.08 0.39
CA GLU A 96 1.16 5.83 1.72
C GLU A 96 2.63 5.47 1.63
N ARG A 97 3.02 4.67 0.64
CA ARG A 97 4.42 4.32 0.41
C ARG A 97 5.24 5.57 0.11
N LYS A 98 4.70 6.44 -0.73
CA LYS A 98 5.37 7.69 -1.06
C LYS A 98 5.56 8.55 0.19
N THR A 99 4.53 8.65 1.03
CA THR A 99 4.61 9.40 2.28
C THR A 99 5.71 8.85 3.17
N LEU A 100 5.78 7.53 3.32
CA LEU A 100 6.82 6.89 4.13
C LEU A 100 8.21 7.14 3.55
N ASN A 101 8.37 6.98 2.24
CA ASN A 101 9.65 7.19 1.58
C ASN A 101 10.12 8.63 1.72
N ASP A 102 9.22 9.59 1.53
CA ASP A 102 9.55 11.01 1.66
C ASP A 102 9.98 11.34 3.09
N PHE A 103 9.26 10.80 4.08
CA PHE A 103 9.63 10.99 5.48
C PHE A 103 10.98 10.36 5.79
N THR A 104 11.19 9.12 5.36
CA THR A 104 12.43 8.40 5.59
C THR A 104 13.61 9.11 4.97
N ASN A 105 13.44 9.61 3.74
CA ASN A 105 14.49 10.33 3.05
C ASN A 105 14.86 11.63 3.79
N ARG A 106 13.86 12.38 4.26
CA ARG A 106 14.11 13.60 5.03
C ARG A 106 14.78 13.29 6.36
N TYR A 107 14.32 12.25 7.03
CA TYR A 107 14.90 11.83 8.30
C TYR A 107 16.35 11.42 8.11
N THR A 108 16.63 10.60 7.11
CA THR A 108 18.00 10.16 6.80
C THR A 108 18.90 11.34 6.48
N GLN A 109 18.40 12.29 5.70
CA GLN A 109 19.17 13.46 5.33
C GLN A 109 19.47 14.34 6.55
N ARG A 110 18.51 14.50 7.45
CA ARG A 110 18.73 15.23 8.71
C ARG A 110 19.82 14.55 9.55
N GLN A 111 19.78 13.25 9.65
CA GLN A 111 20.80 12.51 10.38
C GLN A 111 22.17 12.66 9.75
N GLN A 112 22.25 12.56 8.43
CA GLN A 112 23.51 12.75 7.72
C GLN A 112 24.06 14.15 7.93
N ASN A 113 23.18 15.15 7.87
CA ASN A 113 23.58 16.54 8.11
C ASN A 113 24.06 16.74 9.55
N ALA A 114 23.37 16.15 10.52
CA ALA A 114 23.76 16.24 11.92
C ALA A 114 25.14 15.60 12.15
N VAL A 115 25.36 14.42 11.58
CA VAL A 115 26.66 13.75 11.67
C VAL A 115 27.74 14.58 10.99
N ARG A 116 27.45 15.13 9.82
CA ARG A 116 28.41 15.99 9.10
C ARG A 116 28.75 17.22 9.92
N ASN A 117 27.76 17.85 10.55
CA ASN A 117 28.00 19.02 11.40
C ASN A 117 28.83 18.67 12.62
N MET A 118 28.58 17.51 13.22
CA MET A 118 29.40 17.03 14.34
C MET A 118 30.84 16.80 13.91
N GLN A 119 31.04 16.14 12.76
CA GLN A 119 32.38 15.91 12.22
C GLN A 119 33.08 17.21 11.90
N THR A 120 32.36 18.16 11.34
CA THR A 120 32.93 19.47 11.04
C THR A 120 33.35 20.18 12.32
N ALA A 121 32.55 20.14 13.37
CA ALA A 121 32.88 20.76 14.65
C ALA A 121 34.13 20.10 15.25
N GLN A 122 34.20 18.77 15.23
CA GLN A 122 35.37 18.06 15.71
C GLN A 122 36.61 18.40 14.90
N PHE A 123 36.44 18.49 13.60
CA PHE A 123 37.52 18.81 12.69
C PHE A 123 38.07 20.23 12.94
N VAL A 124 37.17 21.17 13.15
CA VAL A 124 37.55 22.55 13.47
C VAL A 124 38.34 22.59 14.78
N SER A 125 37.90 21.87 15.80
CA SER A 125 38.63 21.77 17.06
C SER A 125 40.02 21.21 16.85
N GLN A 126 40.15 20.14 16.09
CA GLN A 126 41.43 19.54 15.78
C GLN A 126 42.30 20.47 14.96
N LYS A 127 41.70 21.16 14.02
CA LYS A 127 42.41 22.13 13.20
C LYS A 127 43.01 23.23 14.04
N HIS A 128 42.28 23.74 15.03
CA HIS A 128 42.80 24.75 15.95
C HIS A 128 44.04 24.24 16.69
N GLY A 129 44.03 22.96 17.07
CA GLY A 129 45.13 22.37 17.76
C GLY A 129 46.28 21.97 16.85
N LYS A 130 46.01 21.51 15.63
CA LYS A 130 46.98 20.90 14.75
C LYS A 130 47.16 21.59 13.40
N GLY A 131 46.30 22.52 13.05
CA GLY A 131 46.35 23.17 11.76
C GLY A 131 46.02 22.26 10.59
N LYS A 132 45.36 21.15 10.83
CA LYS A 132 45.05 20.15 9.83
C LYS A 132 43.66 20.28 9.30
N LYS A 133 43.46 19.86 8.04
CA LYS A 133 42.13 19.77 7.48
C LYS A 133 42.03 18.62 6.49
N HIS A 134 40.83 18.38 6.06
CA HIS A 134 40.56 17.29 5.11
C HIS A 134 41.21 17.50 3.78
#